data_15c136f3f3f916996c9e83b3fc0895c2
#
_entry.id   15c136f3f3f916996c9e83b3fc0895c2
#
_cell.length_a   1.000
_cell.length_b   1.000
_cell.length_c   1.000
_cell.angle_alpha   90.00
_cell.angle_beta   90.00
_cell.angle_gamma   90.00
#
_symmetry.space_group_name_H-M   'P 1'
#
loop_
_entity.id
_entity.type
_entity.pdbx_description
1 polymer ?
#
loop_
_entity_poly.entity_id
_entity_poly.type
_entity_poly.pdbx_seq_one_letter_code
_entity_poly.pdbx_strand_id
1 'polypeptide(L)'
;DYGEKSRRFAVSAGIGFDAIICHQASVSKLKAALNKIRLGKLTYAGIAIDRLIKDDSVRAEIELDKGETQVFRDTYFVAVQNQPYEGGGFKFCPEADPGDRKLDVIVVSGLKRWQVIRTLLLAFQGKHVGHKGISIFRCEEVKIRFSQARAVHTDGEAVFLKKEIRMHVLPQQVRVITS
;
A
#
# COMPACT_ATOMS: atom_id res chain seq x y z
N ASP A 1 -12.67 4.68 -5.26
CA ASP A 1 -13.13 5.77 -6.15
C ASP A 1 -11.99 6.76 -6.39
N TYR A 2 -11.86 7.26 -7.60
CA TYR A 2 -10.85 8.23 -8.02
C TYR A 2 -11.41 9.15 -9.12
N GLY A 3 -12.03 10.24 -8.68
CA GLY A 3 -12.83 11.14 -9.53
C GLY A 3 -14.15 10.46 -9.88
N GLU A 4 -14.53 10.48 -11.16
CA GLU A 4 -15.79 9.88 -11.66
C GLU A 4 -15.70 8.35 -11.88
N LYS A 5 -14.54 7.75 -11.66
CA LYS A 5 -14.29 6.32 -11.87
C LYS A 5 -14.18 5.58 -10.54
N SER A 6 -14.62 4.31 -10.55
CA SER A 6 -14.45 3.40 -9.44
C SER A 6 -13.82 2.10 -9.90
N ARG A 7 -13.11 1.43 -8.97
CA ARG A 7 -12.56 0.09 -9.18
C ARG A 7 -12.65 -0.69 -7.89
N ARG A 8 -13.01 -1.96 -7.98
CA ARG A 8 -13.02 -2.88 -6.85
C ARG A 8 -11.63 -3.48 -6.67
N PHE A 9 -11.29 -3.79 -5.44
CA PHE A 9 -10.10 -4.56 -5.08
C PHE A 9 -10.49 -5.60 -4.01
N ALA A 10 -9.75 -6.69 -3.96
CA ALA A 10 -9.98 -7.79 -3.03
C ALA A 10 -8.86 -7.94 -2.00
N VAL A 11 -7.65 -7.52 -2.35
CA VAL A 11 -6.45 -7.67 -1.51
C VAL A 11 -6.04 -6.32 -0.93
N SER A 12 -5.63 -5.40 -1.78
CA SER A 12 -5.10 -4.11 -1.37
C SER A 12 -5.25 -3.03 -2.43
N ALA A 13 -5.20 -1.80 -1.97
CA ALA A 13 -5.01 -0.65 -2.84
C ALA A 13 -4.07 0.34 -2.15
N GLY A 14 -3.23 1.03 -2.93
CA GLY A 14 -2.25 1.95 -2.36
C GLY A 14 -2.02 3.17 -3.22
N ILE A 15 -1.48 4.21 -2.58
CA ILE A 15 -1.08 5.45 -3.23
C ILE A 15 0.32 5.85 -2.77
N GLY A 16 1.21 6.16 -3.72
CA GLY A 16 2.57 6.58 -3.48
C GLY A 16 3.61 5.55 -3.89
N PHE A 17 4.66 5.44 -3.10
CA PHE A 17 5.82 4.59 -3.35
C PHE A 17 5.48 3.12 -3.60
N ASP A 18 4.57 2.56 -2.82
CA ASP A 18 4.06 1.21 -2.95
C ASP A 18 3.48 0.93 -4.36
N ALA A 19 2.62 1.81 -4.85
CA ALA A 19 2.03 1.70 -6.18
C ALA A 19 3.08 1.73 -7.31
N ILE A 20 4.17 2.47 -7.14
CA ILE A 20 5.27 2.52 -8.10
C ILE A 20 6.00 1.19 -8.15
N ILE A 21 6.25 0.57 -7.00
CA ILE A 21 6.87 -0.75 -6.92
C ILE A 21 6.00 -1.80 -7.61
N CYS A 22 4.71 -1.82 -7.33
CA CYS A 22 3.76 -2.74 -7.96
C CYS A 22 3.77 -2.61 -9.49
N HIS A 23 3.69 -1.38 -10.00
CA HIS A 23 3.72 -1.13 -11.43
C HIS A 23 5.02 -1.61 -12.07
N GLN A 24 6.18 -1.25 -11.52
CA GLN A 24 7.47 -1.65 -12.08
C GLN A 24 7.73 -3.14 -11.99
N ALA A 25 7.30 -3.78 -10.90
CA ALA A 25 7.41 -5.22 -10.77
C ALA A 25 6.55 -5.96 -11.81
N SER A 26 5.40 -5.41 -12.22
CA SER A 26 4.54 -6.02 -13.24
C SER A 26 5.15 -5.98 -14.64
N VAL A 27 5.89 -4.92 -14.98
CA VAL A 27 6.51 -4.73 -16.31
C VAL A 27 7.96 -5.21 -16.40
N SER A 28 8.55 -5.63 -15.29
CA SER A 28 9.98 -5.99 -15.24
C SER A 28 10.25 -7.36 -15.85
N LYS A 29 11.00 -7.39 -16.96
CA LYS A 29 11.55 -8.63 -17.54
C LYS A 29 12.49 -9.36 -16.58
N LEU A 30 13.14 -8.63 -15.68
CA LEU A 30 14.03 -9.17 -14.64
C LEU A 30 13.26 -10.04 -13.64
N LYS A 31 12.00 -9.70 -13.32
CA LYS A 31 11.13 -10.51 -12.47
C LYS A 31 10.93 -11.91 -13.03
N ALA A 32 10.68 -12.03 -14.33
CA ALA A 32 10.49 -13.34 -14.99
C ALA A 32 11.76 -14.20 -14.91
N ALA A 33 12.94 -13.59 -15.06
CA ALA A 33 14.22 -14.28 -14.97
C ALA A 33 14.55 -14.71 -13.52
N LEU A 34 14.36 -13.81 -12.54
CA LEU A 34 14.65 -14.07 -11.13
C LEU A 34 13.65 -15.02 -10.46
N ASN A 35 12.40 -15.06 -10.94
CA ASN A 35 11.42 -16.06 -10.46
C ASN A 35 11.85 -17.50 -10.78
N LYS A 36 12.55 -17.74 -11.91
CA LYS A 36 13.07 -19.07 -12.25
C LYS A 36 14.09 -19.60 -11.23
N ILE A 37 14.79 -18.70 -10.55
CA ILE A 37 15.81 -19.05 -9.54
C ILE A 37 15.34 -18.74 -8.11
N ARG A 38 14.03 -18.60 -7.88
CA ARG A 38 13.41 -18.28 -6.58
C ARG A 38 13.88 -16.97 -5.91
N LEU A 39 14.48 -16.07 -6.67
CA LEU A 39 14.96 -14.77 -6.21
C LEU A 39 14.00 -13.61 -6.52
N GLY A 40 12.73 -13.90 -6.84
CA GLY A 40 11.71 -12.88 -7.16
C GLY A 40 11.52 -11.81 -6.09
N LYS A 41 11.71 -12.14 -4.81
CA LYS A 41 11.67 -11.16 -3.71
C LYS A 41 12.76 -10.10 -3.81
N LEU A 42 13.94 -10.43 -4.33
CA LEU A 42 15.05 -9.48 -4.52
C LEU A 42 14.75 -8.45 -5.60
N THR A 43 13.90 -8.79 -6.59
CA THR A 43 13.46 -7.83 -7.60
C THR A 43 12.65 -6.70 -6.97
N TYR A 44 11.71 -7.03 -6.09
CA TYR A 44 10.93 -6.02 -5.36
C TYR A 44 11.82 -5.15 -4.48
N ALA A 45 12.77 -5.74 -3.78
CA ALA A 45 13.72 -5.00 -2.95
C ALA A 45 14.60 -4.04 -3.80
N GLY A 46 15.10 -4.49 -4.95
CA GLY A 46 15.90 -3.67 -5.85
C GLY A 46 15.11 -2.49 -6.43
N ILE A 47 13.89 -2.74 -6.88
CA ILE A 47 12.98 -1.70 -7.38
C ILE A 47 12.65 -0.71 -6.25
N ALA A 48 12.38 -1.20 -5.05
CA ALA A 48 12.10 -0.37 -3.89
C ALA A 48 13.26 0.58 -3.57
N ILE A 49 14.49 0.08 -3.58
CA ILE A 49 15.69 0.89 -3.33
C ILE A 49 15.87 1.96 -4.42
N ASP A 50 15.78 1.58 -5.70
CA ASP A 50 15.90 2.51 -6.82
C ASP A 50 14.86 3.64 -6.73
N ARG A 51 13.63 3.30 -6.44
CA ARG A 51 12.54 4.29 -6.31
C ARG A 51 12.66 5.15 -5.06
N LEU A 52 13.07 4.58 -3.96
CA LEU A 52 13.26 5.33 -2.73
C LEU A 52 14.36 6.40 -2.86
N ILE A 53 15.33 6.18 -3.76
CA ILE A 53 16.35 7.17 -4.07
C ILE A 53 15.78 8.30 -4.93
N LYS A 54 14.86 8.01 -5.84
CA LYS A 54 14.34 8.94 -6.86
C LYS A 54 13.09 9.70 -6.41
N ASP A 55 12.26 9.09 -5.57
CA ASP A 55 10.98 9.67 -5.17
C ASP A 55 11.09 10.37 -3.81
N ASP A 56 10.46 11.54 -3.71
CA ASP A 56 10.38 12.30 -2.47
C ASP A 56 9.12 11.96 -1.69
N SER A 57 9.23 12.03 -0.37
CA SER A 57 8.08 12.00 0.52
C SER A 57 7.24 13.27 0.36
N VAL A 58 5.95 13.18 0.61
CA VAL A 58 5.01 14.31 0.47
C VAL A 58 4.06 14.36 1.65
N ARG A 59 3.37 15.50 1.82
CA ARG A 59 2.29 15.62 2.81
C ARG A 59 1.08 14.80 2.36
N ALA A 60 0.52 14.04 3.30
CA ALA A 60 -0.75 13.33 3.14
C ALA A 60 -1.77 13.77 4.19
N GLU A 61 -3.02 13.80 3.79
CA GLU A 61 -4.19 14.04 4.62
C GLU A 61 -5.07 12.79 4.55
N ILE A 62 -5.44 12.25 5.71
CA ILE A 62 -6.20 11.01 5.83
C ILE A 62 -7.41 11.26 6.71
N GLU A 63 -8.59 10.99 6.17
CA GLU A 63 -9.87 11.06 6.84
C GLU A 63 -10.43 9.63 6.91
N LEU A 64 -10.73 9.16 8.11
CA LEU A 64 -11.28 7.84 8.40
C LEU A 64 -12.73 7.99 8.85
N ASP A 65 -13.65 7.22 8.26
CA ASP A 65 -15.07 7.16 8.64
C ASP A 65 -15.74 8.54 8.79
N LYS A 66 -15.38 9.49 7.91
CA LYS A 66 -15.82 10.91 7.94
C LYS A 66 -15.50 11.63 9.25
N GLY A 67 -14.48 11.18 9.95
CA GLY A 67 -13.96 11.81 11.16
C GLY A 67 -13.01 12.97 10.88
N GLU A 68 -12.20 13.30 11.87
CA GLU A 68 -11.20 14.36 11.73
C GLU A 68 -10.09 13.97 10.77
N THR A 69 -9.67 14.93 9.94
CA THR A 69 -8.55 14.75 9.01
C THR A 69 -7.23 14.75 9.76
N GLN A 70 -6.51 13.66 9.68
CA GLN A 70 -5.15 13.53 10.20
C GLN A 70 -4.14 13.93 9.12
N VAL A 71 -3.11 14.68 9.53
CA VAL A 71 -2.08 15.19 8.62
C VAL A 71 -0.76 14.50 8.89
N PHE A 72 -0.22 13.85 7.87
CA PHE A 72 1.08 13.19 7.90
C PHE A 72 2.07 13.94 7.02
N ARG A 73 3.22 14.32 7.60
CA ARG A 73 4.33 14.91 6.86
C ARG A 73 5.28 13.82 6.42
N ASP A 74 6.02 14.10 5.34
CA ASP A 74 7.03 13.17 4.82
C ASP A 74 6.51 11.75 4.61
N THR A 75 5.32 11.63 3.98
CA THR A 75 4.65 10.37 3.69
C THR A 75 5.21 9.77 2.41
N TYR A 76 5.68 8.55 2.49
CA TYR A 76 6.15 7.77 1.35
C TYR A 76 5.01 7.07 0.63
N PHE A 77 4.12 6.43 1.39
CA PHE A 77 2.94 5.79 0.84
C PHE A 77 1.86 5.57 1.91
N VAL A 78 0.67 5.34 1.43
CA VAL A 78 -0.46 4.83 2.21
C VAL A 78 -1.00 3.62 1.47
N ALA A 79 -1.11 2.48 2.15
CA ALA A 79 -1.75 1.29 1.62
C ALA A 79 -2.98 0.93 2.45
N VAL A 80 -4.01 0.47 1.77
CA VAL A 80 -5.29 0.07 2.34
C VAL A 80 -5.46 -1.42 2.07
N GLN A 81 -5.54 -2.19 3.11
CA GLN A 81 -5.51 -3.64 3.09
C GLN A 81 -6.87 -4.23 3.47
N ASN A 82 -7.31 -5.23 2.73
CA ASN A 82 -8.42 -6.09 3.09
C ASN A 82 -7.94 -7.46 3.59
N GLN A 83 -6.63 -7.74 3.44
CA GLN A 83 -5.97 -8.97 3.84
C GLN A 83 -4.60 -8.66 4.43
N PRO A 84 -4.02 -9.56 5.26
CA PRO A 84 -2.72 -9.33 5.89
C PRO A 84 -1.57 -9.13 4.90
N TYR A 85 -1.63 -9.80 3.76
CA TYR A 85 -0.54 -9.86 2.78
C TYR A 85 -0.87 -9.09 1.51
N GLU A 86 0.16 -8.44 1.00
CA GLU A 86 0.17 -7.84 -0.32
C GLU A 86 1.13 -8.58 -1.27
N GLY A 87 1.11 -8.20 -2.55
CA GLY A 87 2.00 -8.76 -3.57
C GLY A 87 3.47 -8.74 -3.16
N GLY A 88 4.22 -9.80 -3.51
CA GLY A 88 5.60 -9.97 -3.09
C GLY A 88 5.81 -10.55 -1.70
N GLY A 89 4.74 -10.78 -0.93
CA GLY A 89 4.79 -11.38 0.41
C GLY A 89 5.00 -10.38 1.53
N PHE A 90 4.73 -9.10 1.29
CA PHE A 90 4.70 -8.09 2.34
C PHE A 90 3.46 -8.26 3.23
N LYS A 91 3.66 -8.29 4.53
CA LYS A 91 2.61 -8.39 5.54
C LYS A 91 2.38 -7.01 6.16
N PHE A 92 1.80 -6.08 5.40
CA PHE A 92 1.68 -4.68 5.81
C PHE A 92 0.70 -4.46 6.97
N CYS A 93 -0.43 -5.16 6.97
CA CYS A 93 -1.39 -5.10 8.08
C CYS A 93 -1.61 -6.53 8.61
N PRO A 94 -0.78 -6.99 9.56
CA PRO A 94 -0.81 -8.38 10.03
C PRO A 94 -2.13 -8.86 10.61
N GLU A 95 -2.94 -7.91 11.10
CA GLU A 95 -4.23 -8.17 11.74
C GLU A 95 -5.44 -7.92 10.84
N ALA A 96 -5.21 -7.63 9.55
CA ALA A 96 -6.30 -7.43 8.61
C ALA A 96 -7.08 -8.74 8.40
N ASP A 97 -8.42 -8.64 8.49
CA ASP A 97 -9.35 -9.75 8.35
C ASP A 97 -10.37 -9.45 7.24
N PRO A 98 -10.36 -10.18 6.12
CA PRO A 98 -11.32 -9.94 5.02
C PRO A 98 -12.79 -10.21 5.40
N GLY A 99 -13.03 -10.83 6.56
CA GLY A 99 -14.37 -11.15 7.05
C GLY A 99 -15.00 -10.11 7.97
N ASP A 100 -14.24 -9.15 8.48
CA ASP A 100 -14.67 -8.22 9.54
C ASP A 100 -15.35 -6.93 9.03
N ARG A 101 -15.42 -6.75 7.71
CA ARG A 101 -15.97 -5.57 7.04
C ARG A 101 -15.22 -4.28 7.37
N LYS A 102 -13.94 -4.36 7.61
CA LYS A 102 -13.06 -3.23 7.83
C LYS A 102 -11.96 -3.19 6.79
N LEU A 103 -11.36 -2.04 6.66
CA LEU A 103 -10.13 -1.81 5.94
C LEU A 103 -9.04 -1.46 6.93
N ASP A 104 -7.89 -2.07 6.78
CA ASP A 104 -6.71 -1.72 7.56
C ASP A 104 -5.82 -0.78 6.73
N VAL A 105 -5.55 0.41 7.26
CA VAL A 105 -4.82 1.48 6.56
C VAL A 105 -3.46 1.64 7.20
N ILE A 106 -2.40 1.34 6.45
CA ILE A 106 -1.03 1.63 6.88
C ILE A 106 -0.53 2.93 6.27
N VAL A 107 0.07 3.79 7.10
CA VAL A 107 0.73 5.02 6.71
C VAL A 107 2.21 4.93 7.05
N VAL A 108 3.07 5.14 6.06
CA VAL A 108 4.52 5.17 6.24
C VAL A 108 5.02 6.59 6.05
N SER A 109 5.38 7.26 7.15
CA SER A 109 5.70 8.69 7.17
C SER A 109 6.79 9.07 8.17
N GLY A 110 7.40 10.25 8.02
CA GLY A 110 8.37 10.81 8.97
C GLY A 110 9.64 9.97 9.13
N LEU A 111 10.00 9.17 8.14
CA LEU A 111 11.16 8.30 8.14
C LEU A 111 12.27 8.83 7.23
N LYS A 112 13.52 8.53 7.58
CA LYS A 112 14.62 8.66 6.62
C LYS A 112 14.58 7.51 5.62
N ARG A 113 15.11 7.70 4.42
CA ARG A 113 15.09 6.69 3.33
C ARG A 113 15.58 5.31 3.77
N TRP A 114 16.69 5.22 4.49
CA TRP A 114 17.20 3.94 4.99
C TRP A 114 16.29 3.25 6.01
N GLN A 115 15.51 4.05 6.77
CA GLN A 115 14.50 3.52 7.70
C GLN A 115 13.32 2.91 6.96
N VAL A 116 12.91 3.50 5.82
CA VAL A 116 11.89 2.91 4.96
C VAL A 116 12.33 1.55 4.44
N ILE A 117 13.59 1.42 3.98
CA ILE A 117 14.14 0.12 3.54
C ILE A 117 14.07 -0.91 4.67
N ARG A 118 14.52 -0.52 5.87
CA ARG A 118 14.42 -1.39 7.05
C ARG A 118 12.98 -1.80 7.36
N THR A 119 12.06 -0.85 7.28
CA THR A 119 10.62 -1.10 7.49
C THR A 119 10.08 -2.11 6.49
N LEU A 120 10.42 -1.98 5.21
CA LEU A 120 10.01 -2.94 4.18
C LEU A 120 10.55 -4.35 4.45
N LEU A 121 11.81 -4.46 4.89
CA LEU A 121 12.38 -5.77 5.28
C LEU A 121 11.65 -6.38 6.48
N LEU A 122 11.29 -5.59 7.48
CA LEU A 122 10.52 -6.04 8.64
C LEU A 122 9.08 -6.40 8.25
N ALA A 123 8.51 -5.74 7.23
CA ALA A 123 7.16 -5.99 6.76
C ALA A 123 6.95 -7.39 6.16
N PHE A 124 7.99 -8.04 5.65
CA PHE A 124 7.90 -9.46 5.25
C PHE A 124 7.49 -10.39 6.40
N GLN A 125 7.82 -10.01 7.64
CA GLN A 125 7.50 -10.79 8.85
C GLN A 125 6.40 -10.13 9.69
N GLY A 126 5.85 -8.98 9.25
CA GLY A 126 4.90 -8.18 10.03
C GLY A 126 5.51 -7.49 11.25
N LYS A 127 6.84 -7.47 11.38
CA LYS A 127 7.56 -6.92 12.54
C LYS A 127 7.75 -5.41 12.53
N HIS A 128 7.24 -4.72 11.53
CA HIS A 128 7.28 -3.26 11.42
C HIS A 128 6.21 -2.54 12.25
N VAL A 129 5.17 -3.27 12.67
CA VAL A 129 4.08 -2.73 13.48
C VAL A 129 4.60 -2.16 14.80
N GLY A 130 4.11 -0.98 15.19
CA GLY A 130 4.56 -0.28 16.41
C GLY A 130 5.91 0.44 16.28
N HIS A 131 6.59 0.37 15.14
CA HIS A 131 7.80 1.14 14.92
C HIS A 131 7.47 2.60 14.59
N LYS A 132 8.39 3.50 14.97
CA LYS A 132 8.28 4.94 14.63
C LYS A 132 8.06 5.12 13.13
N GLY A 133 7.13 6.01 12.77
CA GLY A 133 6.83 6.33 11.38
C GLY A 133 5.86 5.35 10.70
N ILE A 134 5.36 4.36 11.45
CA ILE A 134 4.33 3.43 11.01
C ILE A 134 3.08 3.69 11.83
N SER A 135 2.00 4.01 11.15
CA SER A 135 0.68 4.14 11.75
C SER A 135 -0.27 3.18 11.05
N ILE A 136 -1.03 2.41 11.81
CA ILE A 136 -2.05 1.50 11.27
C ILE A 136 -3.39 1.90 11.89
N PHE A 137 -4.40 2.02 11.05
CA PHE A 137 -5.76 2.37 11.41
C PHE A 137 -6.72 1.33 10.86
N ARG A 138 -7.89 1.21 11.47
CA ARG A 138 -8.98 0.37 11.00
C ARG A 138 -10.24 1.21 10.80
N CYS A 139 -10.90 1.08 9.64
CA CYS A 139 -12.06 1.88 9.27
C CYS A 139 -12.97 1.14 8.29
N GLU A 140 -14.16 1.70 8.03
CA GLU A 140 -15.05 1.22 6.96
C GLU A 140 -14.85 2.03 5.68
N GLU A 141 -14.41 3.28 5.84
CA GLU A 141 -14.15 4.21 4.76
C GLU A 141 -12.89 5.01 5.04
N VAL A 142 -12.09 5.24 4.01
CA VAL A 142 -10.93 6.13 4.07
C VAL A 142 -10.89 7.04 2.85
N LYS A 143 -10.61 8.32 3.10
CA LYS A 143 -10.27 9.31 2.10
C LYS A 143 -8.82 9.72 2.28
N ILE A 144 -8.03 9.63 1.22
CA ILE A 144 -6.59 9.92 1.23
C ILE A 144 -6.33 11.01 0.21
N ARG A 145 -5.69 12.09 0.64
CA ARG A 145 -5.25 13.18 -0.23
C ARG A 145 -3.76 13.44 -0.06
N PHE A 146 -3.02 13.41 -1.15
CA PHE A 146 -1.62 13.81 -1.20
C PHE A 146 -1.47 15.24 -1.72
N SER A 147 -0.46 15.96 -1.25
CA SER A 147 -0.16 17.32 -1.74
C SER A 147 0.22 17.35 -3.23
N GLN A 148 0.72 16.23 -3.77
CA GLN A 148 1.06 16.03 -5.17
C GLN A 148 0.42 14.74 -5.69
N ALA A 149 0.18 14.67 -7.01
CA ALA A 149 -0.32 13.44 -7.63
C ALA A 149 0.70 12.32 -7.51
N ARG A 150 0.25 11.14 -7.09
CA ARG A 150 1.05 9.93 -6.91
C ARG A 150 0.44 8.76 -7.65
N ALA A 151 1.27 7.78 -7.94
CA ALA A 151 0.80 6.51 -8.50
C ALA A 151 -0.19 5.84 -7.54
N VAL A 152 -1.19 5.19 -8.10
CA VAL A 152 -2.18 4.40 -7.38
C VAL A 152 -2.19 3.00 -7.97
N HIS A 153 -2.38 1.99 -7.13
CA HIS A 153 -2.65 0.63 -7.56
C HIS A 153 -3.90 0.06 -6.88
N THR A 154 -4.46 -0.97 -7.47
CA THR A 154 -5.48 -1.84 -6.88
C THR A 154 -5.11 -3.27 -7.23
N ASP A 155 -4.94 -4.15 -6.21
CA ASP A 155 -4.51 -5.54 -6.37
C ASP A 155 -3.23 -5.68 -7.23
N GLY A 156 -2.28 -4.75 -7.07
CA GLY A 156 -1.02 -4.72 -7.80
C GLY A 156 -1.10 -4.18 -9.24
N GLU A 157 -2.29 -3.86 -9.75
CA GLU A 157 -2.45 -3.24 -11.05
C GLU A 157 -2.44 -1.72 -10.96
N ALA A 158 -1.61 -1.09 -11.78
CA ALA A 158 -1.49 0.36 -11.83
C ALA A 158 -2.81 1.02 -12.25
N VAL A 159 -3.20 2.00 -11.47
CA VAL A 159 -4.21 2.99 -11.82
C VAL A 159 -3.49 4.26 -12.24
N PHE A 160 -4.03 5.34 -12.52
CA PHE A 160 -3.32 6.56 -12.93
C PHE A 160 -2.76 7.34 -11.73
N LEU A 161 -1.99 8.39 -12.02
CA LEU A 161 -1.58 9.37 -11.02
C LEU A 161 -2.80 10.11 -10.46
N LYS A 162 -2.95 10.11 -9.15
CA LYS A 162 -4.04 10.78 -8.44
C LYS A 162 -3.52 11.58 -7.25
N LYS A 163 -4.20 12.68 -6.94
CA LYS A 163 -3.98 13.43 -5.69
C LYS A 163 -4.88 12.93 -4.57
N GLU A 164 -6.07 12.44 -4.92
CA GLU A 164 -7.10 12.03 -3.97
C GLU A 164 -7.72 10.72 -4.42
N ILE A 165 -7.93 9.84 -3.46
CA ILE A 165 -8.66 8.58 -3.61
C ILE A 165 -9.55 8.38 -2.39
N ARG A 166 -10.66 7.68 -2.58
CA ARG A 166 -11.58 7.26 -1.52
C ARG A 166 -11.83 5.77 -1.65
N MET A 167 -11.78 5.07 -0.55
CA MET A 167 -12.02 3.64 -0.48
C MET A 167 -13.02 3.34 0.61
N HIS A 168 -13.89 2.40 0.38
CA HIS A 168 -14.88 1.95 1.35
C HIS A 168 -15.21 0.48 1.14
N VAL A 169 -15.64 -0.16 2.20
CA VAL A 169 -16.10 -1.54 2.16
C VAL A 169 -17.44 -1.61 1.43
N LEU A 170 -17.56 -2.56 0.51
CA LEU A 170 -18.83 -2.83 -0.15
C LEU A 170 -19.70 -3.78 0.68
N PRO A 171 -21.03 -3.61 0.68
CA PRO A 171 -21.93 -4.50 1.39
C PRO A 171 -21.95 -5.93 0.81
N GLN A 172 -21.59 -6.08 -0.47
CA GLN A 172 -21.55 -7.38 -1.14
C GLN A 172 -20.30 -8.16 -0.69
N GLN A 173 -20.49 -9.42 -0.38
CA GLN A 173 -19.41 -10.35 -0.01
C GLN A 173 -19.12 -11.32 -1.16
N VAL A 174 -17.85 -11.64 -1.32
CA VAL A 174 -17.39 -12.70 -2.22
C VAL A 174 -17.19 -13.97 -1.39
N ARG A 175 -17.85 -15.07 -1.80
CA ARG A 175 -17.60 -16.38 -1.19
C ARG A 175 -16.37 -17.00 -1.83
N VAL A 176 -15.38 -17.33 -1.01
CA VAL A 176 -14.18 -18.04 -1.44
C VAL A 176 -14.30 -19.49 -0.99
N ILE A 177 -14.17 -20.44 -1.91
CA ILE A 177 -14.12 -21.87 -1.60
C ILE A 177 -12.67 -22.17 -1.21
N THR A 178 -12.48 -22.60 0.02
CA THR A 178 -11.17 -23.09 0.50
C THR A 178 -11.22 -24.62 0.54
N SER A 179 -10.22 -25.27 -0.03
CA SER A 179 -10.02 -26.72 0.06
C SER A 179 -9.39 -27.10 1.38
#